data_a7d4f2caba6e536d7b974cc3c26bd019
#
_entry.id   a7d4f2caba6e536d7b974cc3c26bd019
#
_cell.length_a   1.000
_cell.length_b   1.000
_cell.length_c   1.000
_cell.angle_alpha   90.00
_cell.angle_beta   90.00
_cell.angle_gamma   90.00
#
_symmetry.space_group_name_H-M   'P 1'
#
loop_
_entity.id
_entity.type
_entity.pdbx_description
1 polymer ?
#
loop_
_entity_poly.entity_id
_entity_poly.type
_entity_poly.pdbx_seq_one_letter_code
_entity_poly.pdbx_strand_id
1 'polypeptide(L)'
;MNYLTLAIGTAIILLFSWYFSIREGRYHGIARFFSFESIFILVLLNWRLWFKDPFSGFQIISWVLLIASIYPGIAGYLTLHKKGKPEDNHIERTTVIVKSGIYKYIRHPLYCSLLLLGTGVMFKDPGKLQLVCGAVNLLAIYFTARLEEKEMIKKFGPGYIQYMYETKMFIPYIF
;
A
#
# COMPACT_ATOMS: atom_id res chain seq x y z
N MET A 1 22.43 9.27 4.53
CA MET A 1 21.01 9.72 4.63
C MET A 1 21.00 11.17 5.10
N ASN A 2 20.25 12.05 4.44
CA ASN A 2 20.15 13.45 4.88
C ASN A 2 19.02 13.54 5.94
N TYR A 3 19.38 13.92 7.17
CA TYR A 3 18.43 14.00 8.29
C TYR A 3 17.31 15.06 8.06
N LEU A 4 17.63 16.16 7.36
CA LEU A 4 16.66 17.18 7.02
C LEU A 4 15.60 16.62 6.05
N THR A 5 16.02 15.89 5.01
CA THR A 5 15.11 15.22 4.07
C THR A 5 14.24 14.20 4.78
N LEU A 6 14.81 13.42 5.71
CA LEU A 6 14.05 12.47 6.51
C LEU A 6 13.00 13.19 7.34
N ALA A 7 13.36 14.22 8.10
CA ALA A 7 12.43 14.96 8.96
C ALA A 7 11.28 15.60 8.18
N ILE A 8 11.58 16.23 7.02
CA ILE A 8 10.55 16.84 6.17
C ILE A 8 9.61 15.77 5.60
N GLY A 9 10.16 14.68 5.06
CA GLY A 9 9.35 13.60 4.49
C GLY A 9 8.47 12.92 5.53
N THR A 10 9.00 12.60 6.71
CA THR A 10 8.22 12.06 7.85
C THR A 10 7.09 13.02 8.26
N ALA A 11 7.37 14.34 8.34
CA ALA A 11 6.34 15.32 8.65
C ALA A 11 5.22 15.34 7.60
N ILE A 12 5.56 15.27 6.31
CA ILE A 12 4.58 15.20 5.22
C ILE A 12 3.73 13.93 5.33
N ILE A 13 4.34 12.77 5.57
CA ILE A 13 3.64 11.48 5.70
C ILE A 13 2.73 11.48 6.94
N LEU A 14 3.18 12.07 8.05
CA LEU A 14 2.36 12.26 9.26
C LEU A 14 1.14 13.14 8.98
N LEU A 15 1.33 14.30 8.36
CA LEU A 15 0.26 15.21 8.00
C LEU A 15 -0.73 14.55 7.04
N PHE A 16 -0.24 13.82 6.04
CA PHE A 16 -1.07 13.06 5.12
C PHE A 16 -1.92 12.01 5.85
N SER A 17 -1.29 11.18 6.68
CA SER A 17 -2.00 10.15 7.44
C SER A 17 -3.02 10.74 8.42
N TRP A 18 -2.68 11.84 9.06
CA TRP A 18 -3.59 12.57 9.95
C TRP A 18 -4.78 13.13 9.19
N TYR A 19 -4.54 13.86 8.10
CA TYR A 19 -5.58 14.53 7.32
C TYR A 19 -6.57 13.56 6.68
N PHE A 20 -6.07 12.49 6.05
CA PHE A 20 -6.91 11.57 5.26
C PHE A 20 -7.55 10.47 6.10
N SER A 21 -7.07 10.16 7.30
CA SER A 21 -7.57 9.03 8.07
C SER A 21 -7.80 9.32 9.54
N ILE A 22 -6.79 9.75 10.28
CA ILE A 22 -6.86 9.83 11.75
C ILE A 22 -7.88 10.88 12.20
N ARG A 23 -7.92 12.03 11.53
CA ARG A 23 -8.89 13.09 11.78
C ARG A 23 -10.35 12.61 11.67
N GLU A 24 -10.60 11.60 10.86
CA GLU A 24 -11.93 11.02 10.64
C GLU A 24 -12.21 9.80 11.51
N GLY A 25 -11.36 9.52 12.49
CA GLY A 25 -11.49 8.35 13.36
C GLY A 25 -11.17 7.02 12.70
N ARG A 26 -10.48 7.04 11.54
CA ARG A 26 -10.07 5.83 10.80
C ARG A 26 -8.70 5.37 11.27
N TYR A 27 -8.69 4.43 12.19
CA TYR A 27 -7.46 3.96 12.83
C TYR A 27 -6.52 3.19 11.90
N HIS A 28 -6.99 2.69 10.76
CA HIS A 28 -6.12 2.06 9.75
C HIS A 28 -5.04 3.03 9.23
N GLY A 29 -5.27 4.36 9.28
CA GLY A 29 -4.28 5.37 8.91
C GLY A 29 -3.01 5.34 9.76
N ILE A 30 -3.08 4.87 11.02
CA ILE A 30 -1.90 4.73 11.88
C ILE A 30 -1.00 3.60 11.35
N ALA A 31 -1.58 2.43 11.04
CA ALA A 31 -0.81 1.33 10.48
C ALA A 31 -0.24 1.70 9.09
N ARG A 32 -1.03 2.38 8.25
CA ARG A 32 -0.60 2.84 6.93
C ARG A 32 0.55 3.84 6.99
N PHE A 33 0.60 4.69 8.01
CA PHE A 33 1.74 5.58 8.23
C PHE A 33 3.07 4.80 8.28
N PHE A 34 3.13 3.70 9.03
CA PHE A 34 4.34 2.88 9.11
C PHE A 34 4.73 2.25 7.77
N SER A 35 3.76 1.93 6.92
CA SER A 35 4.05 1.45 5.56
C SER A 35 4.69 2.54 4.70
N PHE A 36 4.09 3.72 4.66
CA PHE A 36 4.64 4.85 3.88
C PHE A 36 6.03 5.27 4.39
N GLU A 37 6.19 5.34 5.71
CA GLU A 37 7.46 5.69 6.34
C GLU A 37 8.55 4.66 6.03
N SER A 38 8.24 3.36 6.13
CA SER A 38 9.21 2.31 5.81
C SER A 38 9.61 2.32 4.33
N ILE A 39 8.68 2.54 3.40
CA ILE A 39 8.99 2.70 1.98
C ILE A 39 9.85 3.93 1.75
N PHE A 40 9.54 5.06 2.40
CA PHE A 40 10.30 6.30 2.28
C PHE A 40 11.74 6.12 2.79
N ILE A 41 11.90 5.50 3.95
CA ILE A 41 13.23 5.16 4.49
C ILE A 41 13.99 4.25 3.52
N LEU A 42 13.36 3.22 2.97
CA LEU A 42 13.96 2.33 1.96
C LEU A 42 14.44 3.11 0.73
N VAL A 43 13.64 4.05 0.23
CA VAL A 43 14.02 4.91 -0.91
C VAL A 43 15.26 5.75 -0.55
N LEU A 44 15.29 6.37 0.65
CA LEU A 44 16.42 7.18 1.09
C LEU A 44 17.70 6.35 1.28
N LEU A 45 17.60 5.14 1.83
CA LEU A 45 18.73 4.24 2.02
C LEU A 45 19.33 3.81 0.69
N ASN A 46 18.47 3.50 -0.29
CA ASN A 46 18.87 2.92 -1.56
C ASN A 46 19.01 3.95 -2.70
N TRP A 47 18.82 5.25 -2.43
CA TRP A 47 18.80 6.30 -3.45
C TRP A 47 19.98 6.27 -4.42
N ARG A 48 21.20 6.05 -3.90
CA ARG A 48 22.44 6.00 -4.70
C ARG A 48 22.65 4.68 -5.45
N LEU A 49 21.84 3.67 -5.15
CA LEU A 49 22.01 2.31 -5.64
C LEU A 49 20.99 1.93 -6.74
N TRP A 50 20.12 2.87 -7.13
CA TRP A 50 19.02 2.61 -8.07
C TRP A 50 19.48 2.02 -9.40
N PHE A 51 20.61 2.47 -9.92
CA PHE A 51 21.16 2.04 -11.20
C PHE A 51 22.55 1.37 -11.07
N LYS A 52 22.98 1.08 -9.86
CA LYS A 52 24.21 0.34 -9.61
C LYS A 52 23.99 -1.13 -9.97
N ASP A 53 24.92 -1.69 -10.76
CA ASP A 53 24.90 -3.09 -11.18
C ASP A 53 23.53 -3.59 -11.69
N PRO A 54 22.93 -2.95 -12.72
CA PRO A 54 21.49 -3.08 -13.06
C PRO A 54 21.10 -4.48 -13.49
N PHE A 55 22.05 -5.34 -13.86
CA PHE A 55 21.86 -6.73 -14.27
C PHE A 55 22.13 -7.74 -13.16
N SER A 56 22.44 -7.32 -11.93
CA SER A 56 22.52 -8.25 -10.80
C SER A 56 21.15 -8.87 -10.49
N GLY A 57 21.13 -10.10 -9.96
CA GLY A 57 19.90 -10.82 -9.67
C GLY A 57 18.94 -10.02 -8.76
N PHE A 58 19.47 -9.34 -7.75
CA PHE A 58 18.67 -8.48 -6.87
C PHE A 58 18.08 -7.27 -7.60
N GLN A 59 18.83 -6.62 -8.48
CA GLN A 59 18.36 -5.50 -9.26
C GLN A 59 17.27 -5.92 -10.27
N ILE A 60 17.41 -7.08 -10.90
CA ILE A 60 16.39 -7.62 -11.81
C ILE A 60 15.09 -7.88 -11.04
N ILE A 61 15.16 -8.59 -9.90
CA ILE A 61 13.99 -8.82 -9.04
C ILE A 61 13.35 -7.51 -8.61
N SER A 62 14.16 -6.54 -8.17
CA SER A 62 13.72 -5.21 -7.80
C SER A 62 12.91 -4.54 -8.93
N TRP A 63 13.48 -4.48 -10.14
CA TRP A 63 12.80 -3.85 -11.28
C TRP A 63 11.51 -4.55 -11.66
N VAL A 64 11.48 -5.89 -11.65
CA VAL A 64 10.26 -6.67 -11.90
C VAL A 64 9.17 -6.31 -10.89
N LEU A 65 9.50 -6.23 -9.59
CA LEU A 65 8.54 -5.89 -8.55
C LEU A 65 8.06 -4.43 -8.65
N LEU A 66 8.98 -3.50 -8.94
CA LEU A 66 8.64 -2.08 -9.13
C LEU A 66 7.69 -1.88 -10.31
N ILE A 67 7.96 -2.52 -11.45
CA ILE A 67 7.09 -2.48 -12.63
C ILE A 67 5.75 -3.15 -12.33
N ALA A 68 5.77 -4.33 -11.70
CA ALA A 68 4.57 -5.06 -11.32
C ALA A 68 3.68 -4.27 -10.34
N SER A 69 4.26 -3.38 -9.51
CA SER A 69 3.50 -2.54 -8.58
C SER A 69 2.59 -1.53 -9.27
N ILE A 70 2.92 -1.13 -10.49
CA ILE A 70 2.20 -0.09 -11.25
C ILE A 70 0.78 -0.53 -11.57
N TYR A 71 0.60 -1.78 -12.01
CA TYR A 71 -0.70 -2.26 -12.45
C TYR A 71 -1.76 -2.26 -11.33
N PRO A 72 -1.55 -2.92 -10.17
CA PRO A 72 -2.56 -2.91 -9.12
C PRO A 72 -2.79 -1.50 -8.54
N GLY A 73 -1.78 -0.64 -8.53
CA GLY A 73 -1.91 0.76 -8.11
C GLY A 73 -2.83 1.56 -9.03
N ILE A 74 -2.54 1.58 -10.32
CA ILE A 74 -3.33 2.34 -11.30
C ILE A 74 -4.72 1.73 -11.48
N ALA A 75 -4.81 0.41 -11.70
CA ALA A 75 -6.09 -0.27 -11.90
C ALA A 75 -6.99 -0.15 -10.67
N GLY A 76 -6.41 -0.27 -9.47
CA GLY A 76 -7.13 -0.09 -8.21
C GLY A 76 -7.67 1.33 -8.07
N TYR A 77 -6.80 2.33 -8.20
CA TYR A 77 -7.18 3.73 -8.08
C TYR A 77 -8.29 4.12 -9.08
N LEU A 78 -8.08 3.85 -10.37
CA LEU A 78 -9.04 4.22 -11.42
C LEU A 78 -10.38 3.52 -11.25
N THR A 79 -10.37 2.23 -10.85
CA THR A 79 -11.61 1.49 -10.64
C THR A 79 -12.38 2.03 -9.45
N LEU A 80 -11.70 2.31 -8.34
CA LEU A 80 -12.31 2.84 -7.14
C LEU A 80 -12.86 4.25 -7.35
N HIS A 81 -12.10 5.11 -7.99
CA HIS A 81 -12.51 6.48 -8.30
C HIS A 81 -13.75 6.52 -9.22
N LYS A 82 -13.76 5.70 -10.28
CA LYS A 82 -14.88 5.68 -11.25
C LYS A 82 -16.13 4.98 -10.72
N LYS A 83 -15.99 3.90 -9.94
CA LYS A 83 -17.12 3.04 -9.56
C LYS A 83 -17.45 3.06 -8.07
N GLY A 84 -16.54 3.53 -7.22
CA GLY A 84 -16.74 3.62 -5.78
C GLY A 84 -17.65 4.75 -5.34
N LYS A 85 -17.98 5.70 -6.24
CA LYS A 85 -18.76 6.90 -5.95
C LYS A 85 -18.26 7.58 -4.67
N PRO A 86 -16.97 7.98 -4.62
CA PRO A 86 -16.40 8.51 -3.40
C PRO A 86 -17.01 9.86 -3.04
N GLU A 87 -17.31 10.09 -1.77
CA GLU A 87 -17.70 11.39 -1.26
C GLU A 87 -16.51 12.36 -1.34
N ASP A 88 -16.75 13.60 -1.75
CA ASP A 88 -15.74 14.68 -1.86
C ASP A 88 -14.48 14.28 -2.67
N ASN A 89 -14.58 13.38 -3.63
CA ASN A 89 -13.46 12.80 -4.39
C ASN A 89 -12.41 12.06 -3.55
N HIS A 90 -12.68 11.77 -2.27
CA HIS A 90 -11.82 10.98 -1.42
C HIS A 90 -12.06 9.47 -1.64
N ILE A 91 -11.13 8.80 -2.33
CA ILE A 91 -11.25 7.37 -2.67
C ILE A 91 -11.47 6.45 -1.45
N GLU A 92 -11.09 6.88 -0.27
CA GLU A 92 -11.34 6.15 0.98
C GLU A 92 -12.78 6.26 1.47
N ARG A 93 -13.57 7.21 0.93
CA ARG A 93 -14.97 7.44 1.30
C ARG A 93 -15.95 6.83 0.29
N THR A 94 -15.65 5.64 -0.24
CA THR A 94 -16.54 4.95 -1.17
C THR A 94 -17.92 4.72 -0.55
N THR A 95 -18.97 4.98 -1.32
CA THR A 95 -20.36 4.77 -0.87
C THR A 95 -20.95 3.44 -1.33
N VAL A 96 -20.22 2.71 -2.16
CA VAL A 96 -20.64 1.41 -2.71
C VAL A 96 -19.51 0.40 -2.67
N ILE A 97 -19.84 -0.89 -2.54
CA ILE A 97 -18.88 -1.97 -2.67
C ILE A 97 -18.52 -2.16 -4.14
N VAL A 98 -17.26 -1.96 -4.49
CA VAL A 98 -16.78 -2.16 -5.87
C VAL A 98 -16.38 -3.62 -6.06
N LYS A 99 -17.12 -4.36 -6.91
CA LYS A 99 -16.89 -5.77 -7.25
C LYS A 99 -16.44 -6.00 -8.70
N SER A 100 -15.78 -5.02 -9.33
CA SER A 100 -15.45 -5.08 -10.75
C SER A 100 -13.99 -4.69 -11.01
N GLY A 101 -13.49 -4.99 -12.22
CA GLY A 101 -12.08 -4.79 -12.55
C GLY A 101 -11.20 -5.63 -11.65
N ILE A 102 -10.12 -5.06 -11.14
CA ILE A 102 -9.18 -5.74 -10.24
C ILE A 102 -9.84 -6.15 -8.92
N TYR A 103 -10.87 -5.40 -8.44
CA TYR A 103 -11.63 -5.70 -7.23
C TYR A 103 -12.52 -6.94 -7.34
N LYS A 104 -12.65 -7.53 -8.52
CA LYS A 104 -13.28 -8.86 -8.68
C LYS A 104 -12.40 -9.97 -8.10
N TYR A 105 -11.09 -9.76 -8.02
CA TYR A 105 -10.12 -10.79 -7.64
C TYR A 105 -9.50 -10.53 -6.27
N ILE A 106 -9.12 -9.26 -5.99
CA ILE A 106 -8.49 -8.85 -4.74
C ILE A 106 -9.16 -7.60 -4.18
N ARG A 107 -9.27 -7.56 -2.85
CA ARG A 107 -9.94 -6.45 -2.13
C ARG A 107 -9.08 -5.21 -1.98
N HIS A 108 -7.75 -5.38 -1.90
CA HIS A 108 -6.81 -4.32 -1.58
C HIS A 108 -5.71 -4.13 -2.64
N PRO A 109 -6.08 -3.80 -3.91
CA PRO A 109 -5.09 -3.65 -4.97
C PRO A 109 -4.10 -2.50 -4.72
N LEU A 110 -4.53 -1.39 -4.09
CA LEU A 110 -3.64 -0.30 -3.72
C LEU A 110 -2.58 -0.75 -2.70
N TYR A 111 -2.96 -1.57 -1.73
CA TYR A 111 -2.02 -2.12 -0.76
C TYR A 111 -1.12 -3.19 -1.37
N CYS A 112 -1.62 -3.99 -2.30
CA CYS A 112 -0.80 -4.90 -3.11
C CYS A 112 0.29 -4.11 -3.87
N SER A 113 -0.06 -2.97 -4.46
CA SER A 113 0.92 -2.08 -5.09
C SER A 113 2.00 -1.61 -4.10
N LEU A 114 1.64 -1.20 -2.89
CA LEU A 114 2.59 -0.76 -1.87
C LEU A 114 3.48 -1.91 -1.35
N LEU A 115 2.95 -3.13 -1.26
CA LEU A 115 3.74 -4.32 -0.93
C LEU A 115 4.80 -4.60 -2.00
N LEU A 116 4.40 -4.61 -3.27
CA LEU A 116 5.31 -4.81 -4.39
C LEU A 116 6.35 -3.69 -4.48
N LEU A 117 5.92 -2.42 -4.32
CA LEU A 117 6.78 -1.26 -4.32
C LEU A 117 7.83 -1.34 -3.21
N GLY A 118 7.41 -1.52 -1.96
CA GLY A 118 8.31 -1.59 -0.81
C GLY A 118 9.28 -2.76 -0.91
N THR A 119 8.79 -3.94 -1.32
CA THR A 119 9.65 -5.10 -1.56
C THR A 119 10.63 -4.84 -2.71
N GLY A 120 10.16 -4.22 -3.80
CA GLY A 120 11.02 -3.86 -4.93
C GLY A 120 12.14 -2.90 -4.54
N VAL A 121 11.84 -1.87 -3.74
CA VAL A 121 12.88 -0.94 -3.22
C VAL A 121 13.82 -1.63 -2.25
N MET A 122 13.32 -2.53 -1.39
CA MET A 122 14.14 -3.33 -0.48
C MET A 122 15.18 -4.16 -1.26
N PHE A 123 14.79 -4.77 -2.38
CA PHE A 123 15.69 -5.58 -3.21
C PHE A 123 16.72 -4.77 -4.01
N LYS A 124 16.71 -3.43 -3.96
CA LYS A 124 17.80 -2.62 -4.53
C LYS A 124 19.14 -2.90 -3.86
N ASP A 125 19.12 -3.13 -2.53
CA ASP A 125 20.29 -3.54 -1.74
C ASP A 125 19.78 -4.21 -0.45
N PRO A 126 19.62 -5.55 -0.41
CA PRO A 126 18.94 -6.25 0.69
C PRO A 126 19.85 -6.42 1.93
N GLY A 127 20.22 -5.30 2.55
CA GLY A 127 20.93 -5.27 3.84
C GLY A 127 19.98 -5.49 5.03
N LYS A 128 20.56 -5.61 6.24
CA LYS A 128 19.78 -5.88 7.47
C LYS A 128 18.70 -4.82 7.72
N LEU A 129 19.02 -3.54 7.55
CA LEU A 129 18.09 -2.44 7.78
C LEU A 129 16.97 -2.44 6.72
N GLN A 130 17.31 -2.71 5.47
CA GLN A 130 16.34 -2.83 4.38
C GLN A 130 15.36 -3.99 4.62
N LEU A 131 15.84 -5.12 5.12
CA LEU A 131 14.98 -6.26 5.49
C LEU A 131 14.04 -5.91 6.63
N VAL A 132 14.51 -5.19 7.66
CA VAL A 132 13.66 -4.70 8.76
C VAL A 132 12.57 -3.76 8.22
N CYS A 133 12.94 -2.77 7.40
CA CYS A 133 11.96 -1.85 6.79
C CYS A 133 10.95 -2.60 5.90
N GLY A 134 11.41 -3.59 5.12
CA GLY A 134 10.53 -4.44 4.31
C GLY A 134 9.54 -5.25 5.16
N ALA A 135 9.98 -5.82 6.28
CA ALA A 135 9.13 -6.51 7.23
C ALA A 135 8.10 -5.56 7.88
N VAL A 136 8.53 -4.36 8.29
CA VAL A 136 7.62 -3.31 8.80
C VAL A 136 6.58 -2.94 7.77
N ASN A 137 6.96 -2.74 6.50
CA ASN A 137 6.01 -2.47 5.42
C ASN A 137 4.96 -3.58 5.28
N LEU A 138 5.40 -4.84 5.24
CA LEU A 138 4.51 -5.99 5.10
C LEU A 138 3.51 -6.08 6.25
N LEU A 139 3.98 -5.98 7.49
CA LEU A 139 3.13 -6.02 8.68
C LEU A 139 2.16 -4.82 8.71
N ALA A 140 2.67 -3.61 8.44
CA ALA A 140 1.87 -2.39 8.41
C ALA A 140 0.74 -2.48 7.39
N ILE A 141 1.01 -2.94 6.17
CA ILE A 141 -0.01 -3.14 5.13
C ILE A 141 -1.02 -4.21 5.54
N TYR A 142 -0.58 -5.33 6.10
CA TYR A 142 -1.49 -6.37 6.58
C TYR A 142 -2.45 -5.83 7.64
N PHE A 143 -1.94 -5.14 8.66
CA PHE A 143 -2.79 -4.56 9.70
C PHE A 143 -3.68 -3.45 9.16
N THR A 144 -3.20 -2.61 8.25
CA THR A 144 -4.01 -1.57 7.57
C THR A 144 -5.22 -2.22 6.88
N ALA A 145 -4.99 -3.25 6.06
CA ALA A 145 -6.06 -3.95 5.36
C ALA A 145 -7.07 -4.59 6.32
N ARG A 146 -6.59 -5.23 7.40
CA ARG A 146 -7.47 -5.86 8.42
C ARG A 146 -8.32 -4.84 9.17
N LEU A 147 -7.76 -3.66 9.49
CA LEU A 147 -8.51 -2.60 10.14
C LEU A 147 -9.55 -2.00 9.19
N GLU A 148 -9.17 -1.75 7.93
CA GLU A 148 -10.10 -1.27 6.91
C GLU A 148 -11.23 -2.27 6.64
N GLU A 149 -10.96 -3.58 6.58
CA GLU A 149 -12.00 -4.60 6.45
C GLU A 149 -13.02 -4.54 7.59
N LYS A 150 -12.56 -4.31 8.84
CA LYS A 150 -13.48 -4.12 9.97
C LYS A 150 -14.35 -2.87 9.82
N GLU A 151 -13.77 -1.77 9.32
CA GLU A 151 -14.52 -0.54 9.04
C GLU A 151 -15.54 -0.76 7.92
N MET A 152 -15.14 -1.49 6.85
CA MET A 152 -16.04 -1.82 5.74
C MET A 152 -17.18 -2.75 6.14
N ILE A 153 -16.94 -3.73 7.03
CA ILE A 153 -17.99 -4.58 7.60
C ILE A 153 -18.98 -3.73 8.40
N LYS A 154 -18.51 -2.76 9.20
CA LYS A 154 -19.41 -1.85 9.92
C LYS A 154 -20.25 -0.99 8.98
N LYS A 155 -19.66 -0.56 7.85
CA LYS A 155 -20.32 0.33 6.88
C LYS A 155 -21.33 -0.41 5.98
N PHE A 156 -20.96 -1.58 5.47
CA PHE A 156 -21.72 -2.30 4.44
C PHE A 156 -22.36 -3.60 4.92
N GLY A 157 -22.09 -4.01 6.15
CA GLY A 157 -22.70 -5.18 6.78
C GLY A 157 -22.46 -6.51 6.03
N PRO A 158 -23.50 -7.36 5.94
CA PRO A 158 -23.40 -8.69 5.31
C PRO A 158 -22.93 -8.67 3.86
N GLY A 159 -23.21 -7.59 3.12
CA GLY A 159 -22.79 -7.46 1.72
C GLY A 159 -21.26 -7.42 1.57
N TYR A 160 -20.54 -6.82 2.52
CA TYR A 160 -19.09 -6.83 2.50
C TYR A 160 -18.51 -8.19 2.95
N ILE A 161 -19.16 -8.83 3.91
CA ILE A 161 -18.77 -10.20 4.36
C ILE A 161 -18.86 -11.17 3.17
N GLN A 162 -19.96 -11.13 2.41
CA GLN A 162 -20.11 -11.96 1.20
C GLN A 162 -19.00 -11.64 0.18
N TYR A 163 -18.70 -10.37 -0.04
CA TYR A 163 -17.61 -9.95 -0.93
C TYR A 163 -16.26 -10.51 -0.50
N MET A 164 -15.99 -10.58 0.82
CA MET A 164 -14.77 -11.18 1.35
C MET A 164 -14.65 -12.68 1.05
N TYR A 165 -15.74 -13.43 1.01
CA TYR A 165 -15.74 -14.85 0.61
C TYR A 165 -15.44 -15.03 -0.89
N GLU A 166 -15.90 -14.10 -1.72
CA GLU A 166 -15.74 -14.14 -3.18
C GLU A 166 -14.34 -13.73 -3.65
N THR A 167 -13.56 -13.03 -2.80
CA THR A 167 -12.31 -12.37 -3.19
C THR A 167 -11.18 -12.66 -2.20
N LYS A 168 -9.95 -12.40 -2.63
CA LYS A 168 -8.75 -12.53 -1.77
C LYS A 168 -8.23 -11.15 -1.32
N MET A 169 -7.31 -11.12 -0.37
CA MET A 169 -6.83 -9.86 0.19
C MET A 169 -5.88 -9.15 -0.79
N PHE A 170 -4.78 -9.79 -1.19
CA PHE A 170 -3.71 -9.20 -2.00
C PHE A 170 -3.36 -10.01 -3.23
N ILE A 171 -3.40 -11.35 -3.16
CA ILE A 171 -2.97 -12.25 -4.24
C ILE A 171 -4.18 -13.02 -4.75
N PRO A 172 -4.54 -12.88 -6.05
CA PRO A 172 -5.68 -13.60 -6.62
C PRO A 172 -5.60 -15.10 -6.33
N TYR A 173 -6.71 -15.68 -5.93
CA TYR A 173 -6.91 -17.12 -5.66
C TYR A 173 -6.14 -17.69 -4.45
N ILE A 174 -5.16 -16.97 -3.89
CA ILE A 174 -4.30 -17.47 -2.79
C ILE A 174 -4.60 -16.76 -1.47
N PHE A 175 -4.32 -15.46 -1.42
CA PHE A 175 -4.34 -14.71 -0.15
C PHE A 175 -4.90 -13.29 -0.31
#